data_882b0bfeb5ce5a59adc4fe99008bcf92
#
_entry.id   882b0bfeb5ce5a59adc4fe99008bcf92
#
_cell.length_a   1.000
_cell.length_b   1.000
_cell.length_c   1.000
_cell.angle_alpha   90.00
_cell.angle_beta   90.00
_cell.angle_gamma   90.00
#
_symmetry.space_group_name_H-M   'P 1'
#
loop_
_entity.id
_entity.type
_entity.pdbx_description
1 polymer ?
#
loop_
_entity_poly.entity_id
_entity_poly.type
_entity_poly.pdbx_seq_one_letter_code
_entity_poly.pdbx_strand_id
1 'polypeptide(L)'
;LQRETKRGVPFFFLRIDKAGNVTKRFNATSFNIAEYGGSCPVWNLHTAFRTPGVILPQFVELPDGEKFFTLARTTERPVYSMQTQDRRLAISLGCEIKHAQKLIYTSTFPKPANDGFSKIGINCHLCLRRNCSQRAHEPLFAELTTDTSRRGETRYES
;
A
#
# COMPACT_ATOMS: atom_id res chain seq x y z
N LEU A 1 -9.16 8.56 -13.69
CA LEU A 1 -9.93 8.08 -12.54
C LEU A 1 -11.40 8.06 -12.93
N GLN A 2 -11.89 6.90 -13.34
CA GLN A 2 -13.28 6.74 -13.73
C GLN A 2 -14.11 6.47 -12.46
N ARG A 3 -15.10 7.32 -12.23
CA ARG A 3 -16.19 7.06 -11.29
C ARG A 3 -16.96 5.84 -11.77
N GLU A 4 -17.77 5.22 -10.90
CA GLU A 4 -18.70 4.14 -11.25
C GLU A 4 -19.66 4.59 -12.38
N THR A 5 -19.15 4.63 -13.58
CA THR A 5 -19.98 4.65 -14.78
C THR A 5 -20.04 3.22 -15.28
N LYS A 6 -21.16 2.80 -15.87
CA LYS A 6 -21.46 1.44 -16.35
C LYS A 6 -20.39 0.81 -17.27
N ARG A 7 -19.27 1.47 -17.57
CA ARG A 7 -18.21 1.05 -18.50
C ARG A 7 -16.79 1.09 -17.94
N GLY A 8 -16.57 1.55 -16.70
CA GLY A 8 -15.22 1.70 -16.12
C GLY A 8 -14.92 0.69 -15.02
N VAL A 9 -13.64 0.46 -14.78
CA VAL A 9 -13.16 -0.24 -13.57
C VAL A 9 -13.03 0.79 -12.46
N PRO A 10 -13.68 0.62 -11.29
CA PRO A 10 -13.49 1.51 -10.17
C PRO A 10 -12.08 1.34 -9.60
N PHE A 11 -11.38 2.46 -9.39
CA PHE A 11 -10.03 2.50 -8.83
C PHE A 11 -10.01 3.32 -7.55
N PHE A 12 -9.11 2.96 -6.65
CA PHE A 12 -8.60 3.90 -5.67
C PHE A 12 -7.25 4.47 -6.15
N PHE A 13 -6.94 5.66 -5.67
CA PHE A 13 -5.68 6.36 -5.88
C PHE A 13 -5.12 6.79 -4.54
N LEU A 14 -3.84 6.54 -4.33
CA LEU A 14 -3.10 7.01 -3.16
C LEU A 14 -1.77 7.60 -3.61
N ARG A 15 -1.37 8.71 -2.98
CA ARG A 15 -0.07 9.31 -3.17
C ARG A 15 0.58 9.56 -1.81
N ILE A 16 1.83 9.13 -1.68
CA ILE A 16 2.63 9.33 -0.48
C ILE A 16 3.92 10.10 -0.77
N ASP A 17 4.45 10.75 0.26
CA ASP A 17 5.81 11.29 0.27
C ASP A 17 6.84 10.23 0.71
N LYS A 18 8.12 10.61 0.79
CA LYS A 18 9.22 9.73 1.21
C LYS A 18 9.08 9.21 2.65
N ALA A 19 8.41 9.97 3.50
CA ALA A 19 8.16 9.59 4.90
C ALA A 19 6.94 8.66 5.06
N GLY A 20 6.25 8.35 3.94
CA GLY A 20 5.05 7.51 3.96
C GLY A 20 3.76 8.26 4.28
N ASN A 21 3.79 9.59 4.39
CA ASN A 21 2.59 10.38 4.64
C ASN A 21 1.70 10.41 3.41
N VAL A 22 0.40 10.22 3.63
CA VAL A 22 -0.61 10.32 2.59
C VAL A 22 -0.83 11.78 2.22
N THR A 23 -0.46 12.16 0.99
CA THR A 23 -0.54 13.54 0.47
C THR A 23 -1.73 13.76 -0.46
N LYS A 24 -2.27 12.71 -1.04
CA LYS A 24 -3.50 12.74 -1.85
C LYS A 24 -4.14 11.39 -1.89
N ARG A 25 -5.46 11.35 -1.85
CA ARG A 25 -6.24 10.14 -1.98
C ARG A 25 -7.51 10.38 -2.78
N PHE A 26 -7.95 9.34 -3.45
CA PHE A 26 -9.26 9.23 -4.08
C PHE A 26 -9.68 7.76 -4.03
N ASN A 27 -10.94 7.50 -3.76
CA ASN A 27 -11.42 6.13 -3.62
C ASN A 27 -12.79 5.96 -4.25
N ALA A 28 -12.88 5.05 -5.23
CA ALA A 28 -14.12 4.60 -5.83
C ALA A 28 -14.35 3.08 -5.57
N THR A 29 -13.63 2.51 -4.58
CA THR A 29 -13.66 1.09 -4.22
C THR A 29 -13.98 0.92 -2.73
N SER A 30 -14.08 -0.31 -2.26
CA SER A 30 -14.18 -0.65 -0.83
C SER A 30 -12.84 -0.59 -0.08
N PHE A 31 -11.72 -0.23 -0.74
CA PHE A 31 -10.42 -0.18 -0.11
C PHE A 31 -10.36 0.86 1.01
N ASN A 32 -10.11 0.40 2.24
CA ASN A 32 -9.95 1.31 3.38
C ASN A 32 -8.60 2.03 3.32
N ILE A 33 -8.63 3.32 3.02
CA ILE A 33 -7.46 4.20 3.05
C ILE A 33 -7.47 4.96 4.36
N ALA A 34 -6.34 4.94 5.08
CA ALA A 34 -6.19 5.74 6.31
C ALA A 34 -6.46 7.22 6.03
N GLU A 35 -7.25 7.82 6.90
CA GLU A 35 -7.59 9.24 6.79
C GLU A 35 -6.41 10.12 7.20
N TYR A 36 -5.65 9.66 8.19
CA TYR A 36 -4.49 10.33 8.78
C TYR A 36 -3.34 9.35 8.97
N GLY A 37 -2.12 9.87 8.97
CA GLY A 37 -0.91 9.11 9.21
C GLY A 37 -0.32 8.45 7.97
N GLY A 38 0.55 7.49 8.20
CA GLY A 38 1.24 6.74 7.16
C GLY A 38 0.43 5.57 6.64
N SER A 39 0.91 4.95 5.58
CA SER A 39 0.39 3.71 5.01
C SER A 39 1.17 2.50 5.51
N CYS A 40 0.61 1.30 5.31
CA CYS A 40 1.24 0.04 5.75
C CYS A 40 2.62 -0.17 5.08
N PRO A 41 3.70 -0.43 5.85
CA PRO A 41 5.05 -0.59 5.31
C PRO A 41 5.23 -1.81 4.39
N VAL A 42 4.39 -2.82 4.50
CA VAL A 42 4.40 -4.02 3.64
C VAL A 42 3.96 -3.71 2.20
N TRP A 43 3.30 -2.59 2.00
CA TRP A 43 2.81 -2.21 0.68
C TRP A 43 3.95 -1.76 -0.24
N ASN A 44 4.02 -2.30 -1.45
CA ASN A 44 5.10 -2.00 -2.41
C ASN A 44 5.13 -0.54 -2.88
N LEU A 45 4.12 0.25 -2.54
CA LEU A 45 4.11 1.69 -2.70
C LEU A 45 5.37 2.35 -2.09
N HIS A 46 5.85 1.84 -0.94
CA HIS A 46 7.09 2.28 -0.31
C HIS A 46 8.34 1.80 -1.08
N THR A 47 8.29 0.59 -1.62
CA THR A 47 9.38 0.03 -2.42
C THR A 47 9.60 0.80 -3.73
N ALA A 48 8.57 1.46 -4.25
CA ALA A 48 8.64 2.24 -5.48
C ALA A 48 9.74 3.33 -5.45
N PHE A 49 10.07 3.85 -4.27
CA PHE A 49 11.15 4.83 -4.11
C PHE A 49 12.55 4.25 -4.40
N ARG A 50 12.75 2.93 -4.31
CA ARG A 50 14.01 2.26 -4.64
C ARG A 50 14.21 2.09 -6.14
N THR A 51 13.13 2.02 -6.89
CA THR A 51 13.11 1.80 -8.34
C THR A 51 12.32 2.91 -9.05
N PRO A 52 12.84 4.14 -9.08
CA PRO A 52 12.12 5.27 -9.65
C PRO A 52 11.69 5.01 -11.09
N GLY A 53 10.44 5.37 -11.40
CA GLY A 53 9.87 5.23 -12.74
C GLY A 53 9.42 3.82 -13.13
N VAL A 54 9.77 2.79 -12.36
CA VAL A 54 9.33 1.41 -12.60
C VAL A 54 7.93 1.20 -12.01
N ILE A 55 7.06 0.54 -12.77
CA ILE A 55 5.73 0.14 -12.30
C ILE A 55 5.87 -1.17 -11.53
N LEU A 56 5.44 -1.16 -10.26
CA LEU A 56 5.47 -2.32 -9.38
C LEU A 56 4.05 -2.84 -9.14
N PRO A 57 3.68 -3.98 -9.71
CA PRO A 57 2.41 -4.64 -9.41
C PRO A 57 2.48 -5.40 -8.08
N GLN A 58 1.33 -5.48 -7.38
CA GLN A 58 1.20 -6.27 -6.17
C GLN A 58 -0.25 -6.74 -6.01
N PHE A 59 -0.41 -8.00 -5.62
CA PHE A 59 -1.68 -8.52 -5.13
C PHE A 59 -1.69 -8.41 -3.61
N VAL A 60 -2.70 -7.77 -3.06
CA VAL A 60 -2.78 -7.46 -1.64
C VAL A 60 -4.08 -7.98 -1.02
N GLU A 61 -4.01 -8.32 0.26
CA GLU A 61 -5.15 -8.71 1.08
C GLU A 61 -5.21 -7.83 2.33
N LEU A 62 -6.35 -7.19 2.55
CA LEU A 62 -6.65 -6.41 3.75
C LEU A 62 -6.97 -7.31 4.95
N PRO A 63 -6.96 -6.76 6.19
CA PRO A 63 -7.29 -7.52 7.39
C PRO A 63 -8.70 -8.12 7.43
N ASP A 64 -9.65 -7.54 6.71
CA ASP A 64 -11.02 -8.01 6.52
C ASP A 64 -11.16 -9.15 5.48
N GLY A 65 -10.05 -9.51 4.82
CA GLY A 65 -10.01 -10.53 3.77
C GLY A 65 -10.29 -10.03 2.36
N GLU A 66 -10.62 -8.76 2.18
CA GLU A 66 -10.78 -8.17 0.86
C GLU A 66 -9.45 -8.15 0.08
N LYS A 67 -9.53 -8.45 -1.21
CA LYS A 67 -8.38 -8.62 -2.09
C LYS A 67 -8.38 -7.61 -3.22
N PHE A 68 -7.21 -7.04 -3.47
CA PHE A 68 -7.01 -6.01 -4.48
C PHE A 68 -5.77 -6.30 -5.32
N PHE A 69 -5.79 -5.76 -6.54
CA PHE A 69 -4.61 -5.63 -7.38
C PHE A 69 -4.18 -4.15 -7.39
N THR A 70 -2.90 -3.90 -7.14
CA THR A 70 -2.34 -2.56 -7.06
C THR A 70 -1.15 -2.39 -7.98
N LEU A 71 -0.97 -1.19 -8.50
CA LEU A 71 0.18 -0.75 -9.27
C LEU A 71 0.78 0.45 -8.56
N ALA A 72 2.06 0.40 -8.26
CA ALA A 72 2.78 1.51 -7.64
C ALA A 72 3.89 2.04 -8.55
N ARG A 73 4.11 3.35 -8.54
CA ARG A 73 5.18 4.02 -9.29
C ARG A 73 5.53 5.35 -8.63
N THR A 74 6.78 5.77 -8.75
CA THR A 74 7.16 7.13 -8.39
C THR A 74 6.81 8.13 -9.48
N THR A 75 6.52 9.35 -9.07
CA THR A 75 6.42 10.54 -9.92
C THR A 75 7.46 11.55 -9.47
N GLU A 76 8.13 12.17 -10.42
CA GLU A 76 9.11 13.22 -10.15
C GLU A 76 8.48 14.58 -10.46
N ARG A 77 8.72 15.54 -9.58
CA ARG A 77 8.54 16.95 -9.93
C ARG A 77 9.89 17.52 -10.29
N PRO A 78 10.02 18.19 -11.44
CA PRO A 78 11.29 18.81 -11.80
C PRO A 78 11.73 19.77 -10.70
N VAL A 79 13.00 19.67 -10.32
CA VAL A 79 13.65 20.56 -9.39
C VAL A 79 14.29 21.67 -10.22
N TYR A 80 13.80 22.90 -10.09
CA TYR A 80 14.30 24.06 -10.84
C TYR A 80 15.44 24.79 -10.12
N SER A 81 15.80 24.37 -8.91
CA SER A 81 16.82 25.01 -8.09
C SER A 81 17.55 24.00 -7.23
N MET A 82 18.87 24.13 -7.09
CA MET A 82 19.68 23.31 -6.16
C MET A 82 19.28 23.49 -4.69
N GLN A 83 18.55 24.54 -4.35
CA GLN A 83 18.02 24.80 -3.00
C GLN A 83 16.65 24.12 -2.75
N THR A 84 16.01 23.59 -3.80
CA THR A 84 14.72 22.91 -3.68
C THR A 84 14.97 21.41 -3.47
N GLN A 85 14.48 20.87 -2.36
CA GLN A 85 14.57 19.44 -2.10
C GLN A 85 13.82 18.65 -3.18
N ASP A 86 14.42 17.54 -3.60
CA ASP A 86 13.78 16.56 -4.48
C ASP A 86 12.43 16.11 -3.89
N ARG A 87 11.35 16.40 -4.62
CA ARG A 87 9.97 16.03 -4.26
C ARG A 87 9.50 14.81 -5.02
N ARG A 88 10.27 13.73 -4.93
CA ARG A 88 9.78 12.44 -5.43
C ARG A 88 8.62 11.97 -4.58
N LEU A 89 7.52 11.63 -5.23
CA LEU A 89 6.31 11.09 -4.62
C LEU A 89 6.07 9.71 -5.19
N ALA A 90 5.46 8.82 -4.41
CA ALA A 90 4.98 7.54 -4.91
C ALA A 90 3.46 7.58 -5.01
N ILE A 91 2.95 7.01 -6.10
CA ILE A 91 1.52 6.84 -6.34
C ILE A 91 1.18 5.36 -6.41
N SER A 92 0.00 5.02 -5.93
CA SER A 92 -0.61 3.71 -6.16
C SER A 92 -2.00 3.87 -6.76
N LEU A 93 -2.29 3.02 -7.72
CA LEU A 93 -3.62 2.77 -8.26
C LEU A 93 -3.99 1.32 -7.94
N GLY A 94 -5.21 1.09 -7.51
CA GLY A 94 -5.65 -0.27 -7.26
C GLY A 94 -7.14 -0.46 -7.51
N CYS A 95 -7.51 -1.69 -7.80
CA CYS A 95 -8.89 -2.11 -7.97
C CYS A 95 -9.16 -3.42 -7.24
N GLU A 96 -10.43 -3.71 -6.98
CA GLU A 96 -10.84 -5.00 -6.44
C GLU A 96 -10.43 -6.14 -7.38
N ILE A 97 -10.07 -7.28 -6.79
CA ILE A 97 -9.53 -8.42 -7.54
C ILE A 97 -10.48 -8.92 -8.66
N LYS A 98 -11.80 -8.77 -8.49
CA LYS A 98 -12.80 -9.14 -9.52
C LYS A 98 -12.64 -8.37 -10.83
N HIS A 99 -12.02 -7.18 -10.79
CA HIS A 99 -11.77 -6.34 -11.96
C HIS A 99 -10.34 -6.48 -12.51
N ALA A 100 -9.45 -7.13 -11.79
CA ALA A 100 -8.04 -7.25 -12.17
C ALA A 100 -7.84 -7.85 -13.56
N GLN A 101 -8.64 -8.83 -13.95
CA GLN A 101 -8.57 -9.49 -15.26
C GLN A 101 -8.80 -8.55 -16.46
N LYS A 102 -9.42 -7.40 -16.23
CA LYS A 102 -9.64 -6.38 -17.27
C LYS A 102 -8.39 -5.51 -17.51
N LEU A 103 -7.36 -5.68 -16.71
CA LEU A 103 -6.12 -4.89 -16.78
C LEU A 103 -5.05 -5.67 -17.54
N ILE A 104 -4.37 -5.02 -18.48
CA ILE A 104 -3.28 -5.60 -19.28
C ILE A 104 -2.17 -6.17 -18.39
N TYR A 105 -1.88 -5.52 -17.26
CA TYR A 105 -0.83 -5.94 -16.34
C TYR A 105 -1.05 -7.31 -15.71
N THR A 106 -2.29 -7.79 -15.60
CA THR A 106 -2.58 -9.09 -15.00
C THR A 106 -2.30 -10.27 -15.93
N SER A 107 -2.18 -10.04 -17.24
CA SER A 107 -1.71 -11.07 -18.16
C SER A 107 -0.24 -11.41 -17.96
N THR A 108 0.55 -10.42 -17.55
CA THR A 108 1.98 -10.56 -17.24
C THR A 108 2.21 -11.05 -15.79
N PHE A 109 1.29 -10.71 -14.89
CA PHE A 109 1.35 -11.06 -13.47
C PHE A 109 0.09 -11.87 -13.11
N PRO A 110 0.10 -13.19 -13.29
CA PRO A 110 -1.06 -14.03 -12.99
C PRO A 110 -1.44 -13.93 -11.51
N LYS A 111 -2.74 -13.98 -11.26
CA LYS A 111 -3.28 -13.97 -9.89
C LYS A 111 -2.64 -15.10 -9.08
N PRO A 112 -2.02 -14.81 -7.93
CA PRO A 112 -1.40 -15.83 -7.09
C PRO A 112 -2.46 -16.76 -6.46
N ALA A 113 -2.01 -17.90 -5.96
CA ALA A 113 -2.79 -18.71 -5.02
C ALA A 113 -3.09 -17.90 -3.73
N ASN A 114 -3.99 -18.37 -2.87
CA ASN A 114 -4.48 -17.61 -1.72
C ASN A 114 -3.37 -17.09 -0.78
N ASP A 115 -2.31 -17.83 -0.60
CA ASP A 115 -1.12 -17.50 0.20
C ASP A 115 -0.12 -16.57 -0.51
N GLY A 116 -0.26 -16.34 -1.80
CA GLY A 116 0.57 -15.42 -2.58
C GLY A 116 0.14 -13.95 -2.51
N PHE A 117 -0.93 -13.63 -1.78
CA PHE A 117 -1.33 -12.24 -1.56
C PHE A 117 -0.51 -11.62 -0.42
N SER A 118 0.03 -10.43 -0.66
CA SER A 118 0.71 -9.67 0.40
C SER A 118 -0.31 -9.18 1.42
N LYS A 119 -0.13 -9.60 2.67
CA LYS A 119 -1.03 -9.24 3.77
C LYS A 119 -0.72 -7.84 4.27
N ILE A 120 -1.39 -6.84 3.75
CA ILE A 120 -1.24 -5.44 4.17
C ILE A 120 -2.30 -5.04 5.21
N GLY A 121 -2.04 -3.94 5.90
CA GLY A 121 -3.01 -3.24 6.74
C GLY A 121 -3.33 -1.86 6.17
N ILE A 122 -4.13 -1.10 6.88
CA ILE A 122 -4.37 0.32 6.58
C ILE A 122 -3.12 1.11 6.97
N ASN A 123 -2.78 1.07 8.27
CA ASN A 123 -1.52 1.48 8.88
C ASN A 123 -1.30 0.67 10.16
N CYS A 124 -0.15 0.77 10.80
CA CYS A 124 0.14 -0.06 11.99
C CYS A 124 -0.81 0.21 13.16
N HIS A 125 -1.21 1.45 13.37
CA HIS A 125 -2.10 1.83 14.48
C HIS A 125 -3.52 1.27 14.35
N LEU A 126 -4.00 1.03 13.13
CA LEU A 126 -5.33 0.50 12.83
C LEU A 126 -5.29 -0.98 12.42
N CYS A 127 -4.13 -1.62 12.43
CA CYS A 127 -3.96 -2.99 11.96
C CYS A 127 -3.93 -3.98 13.12
N LEU A 128 -4.90 -4.89 13.16
CA LEU A 128 -5.02 -5.93 14.18
C LEU A 128 -4.26 -7.22 13.83
N ARG A 129 -3.50 -7.26 12.72
CA ARG A 129 -2.68 -8.43 12.40
C ARG A 129 -1.62 -8.62 13.47
N ARG A 130 -1.54 -9.83 14.04
CA ARG A 130 -0.57 -10.15 15.10
C ARG A 130 0.82 -10.46 14.51
N ASN A 131 0.89 -11.31 13.49
CA ASN A 131 2.14 -11.75 12.89
C ASN A 131 2.53 -10.84 11.72
N CYS A 132 3.30 -9.78 11.99
CA CYS A 132 3.78 -8.86 10.97
C CYS A 132 5.24 -8.48 11.24
N SER A 133 6.17 -9.00 10.42
CA SER A 133 7.60 -8.71 10.49
C SER A 133 7.97 -7.25 10.23
N GLN A 134 7.05 -6.47 9.65
CA GLN A 134 7.25 -5.06 9.29
C GLN A 134 6.49 -4.10 10.22
N ARG A 135 5.98 -4.60 11.34
CA ARG A 135 5.22 -3.75 12.27
C ARG A 135 6.11 -2.67 12.90
N ALA A 136 5.70 -1.42 12.71
CA ALA A 136 6.40 -0.25 13.26
C ALA A 136 5.77 0.29 14.55
N HIS A 137 4.45 0.13 14.72
CA HIS A 137 3.69 0.70 15.86
C HIS A 137 2.66 -0.27 16.39
N GLU A 138 2.35 -0.18 17.67
CA GLU A 138 1.24 -0.90 18.28
C GLU A 138 -0.11 -0.45 17.73
N PRO A 139 -1.08 -1.39 17.66
CA PRO A 139 -2.46 -1.02 17.38
C PRO A 139 -3.04 -0.17 18.51
N LEU A 140 -3.86 0.82 18.17
CA LEU A 140 -4.51 1.67 19.19
C LEU A 140 -5.55 0.93 20.04
N PHE A 141 -6.07 -0.19 19.56
CA PHE A 141 -7.21 -0.90 20.15
C PHE A 141 -6.87 -2.31 20.63
N ALA A 142 -5.60 -2.70 20.63
CA ALA A 142 -5.15 -4.00 21.09
C ALA A 142 -3.75 -3.91 21.66
N GLU A 143 -3.50 -4.53 22.80
CA GLU A 143 -2.17 -4.72 23.35
C GLU A 143 -1.50 -5.92 22.66
N LEU A 144 -0.26 -5.73 22.23
CA LEU A 144 0.60 -6.79 21.75
C LEU A 144 1.69 -7.04 22.80
N THR A 145 1.97 -8.31 23.05
CA THR A 145 3.11 -8.68 23.88
C THR A 145 4.41 -8.29 23.20
N THR A 146 5.27 -7.61 23.94
CA THR A 146 6.63 -7.26 23.49
C THR A 146 7.63 -8.11 24.25
N ASP A 147 8.47 -8.86 23.54
CA ASP A 147 9.63 -9.51 24.14
C ASP A 147 10.87 -8.65 23.91
N THR A 148 11.31 -7.96 24.95
CA THR A 148 12.49 -7.08 24.90
C THR A 148 13.81 -7.86 24.89
N SER A 149 13.79 -9.17 25.16
CA SER A 149 14.98 -10.02 25.21
C SER A 149 15.34 -10.61 23.82
N ARG A 150 14.41 -10.60 22.89
CA ARG A 150 14.59 -11.13 21.54
C ARG A 150 14.99 -10.05 20.54
N ARG A 151 16.04 -10.32 19.78
CA ARG A 151 16.45 -9.51 18.63
C ARG A 151 15.79 -10.07 17.37
N GLY A 152 14.56 -9.64 17.08
CA GLY A 152 13.83 -9.97 15.87
C GLY A 152 13.79 -8.81 14.87
N GLU A 153 13.16 -9.01 13.73
CA GLU A 153 12.94 -7.96 12.71
C GLU A 153 11.95 -6.89 13.18
N THR A 154 11.12 -7.22 14.16
CA THR A 154 10.15 -6.30 14.77
C THR A 154 10.21 -6.43 16.30
N ARG A 155 9.86 -5.33 16.98
CA ARG A 155 9.72 -5.28 18.44
C ARG A 155 8.49 -6.04 18.94
N TYR A 156 7.52 -6.26 18.06
CA TYR A 156 6.23 -6.85 18.42
C TYR A 156 6.16 -8.29 17.99
N GLU A 157 5.86 -9.16 18.94
CA GLU A 157 5.61 -10.58 18.70
C GLU A 157 4.11 -10.90 18.75
N SER A 158 3.78 -11.96 18.08
CA SER A 158 2.42 -12.51 18.02
C SER A 158 2.21 -13.57 19.08
#